data_d9b85c9e382428085a5dfa8e2373ed49
#
_entry.id   d9b85c9e382428085a5dfa8e2373ed49
#
_cell.length_a   1.000
_cell.length_b   1.000
_cell.length_c   1.000
_cell.angle_alpha   90.00
_cell.angle_beta   90.00
_cell.angle_gamma   90.00
#
_symmetry.space_group_name_H-M   'P 1'
#
loop_
_entity.id
_entity.type
_entity.pdbx_description
1 polymer ?
#
loop_
_entity_poly.entity_id
_entity_poly.type
_entity_poly.pdbx_seq_one_letter_code
_entity_poly.pdbx_strand_id
1 'polypeptide(L)'
;LIISGDLTENGTLVSYEIIKKIIAPIDVNFSVLPGNHDDDLHFPIIFNKNYLKSLSIDNWEIITLNSTQKNKVGGFLSDEQLQLLSEKILSLNNKFIILCLHHPPVSMESEWNDELSLENTADFFNVVDQFKNIKAIIWGHAHECKEFNRKGLKLFSCPSSAWQFNDCDMIGYNHYHLSVEGEIYCETVWL
;
A
#
# COMPACT_ATOMS: atom_id res chain seq x y z
N LEU A 1 5.60 5.01 9.29
CA LEU A 1 5.38 3.59 9.02
C LEU A 1 4.09 3.41 8.22
N ILE A 2 4.11 2.59 7.17
CA ILE A 2 2.91 2.14 6.43
C ILE A 2 2.79 0.63 6.63
N ILE A 3 1.58 0.16 6.94
CA ILE A 3 1.25 -1.25 7.01
C ILE A 3 0.25 -1.50 5.87
N SER A 4 0.70 -2.26 4.86
CA SER A 4 0.08 -2.35 3.55
C SER A 4 -0.95 -3.46 3.40
N GLY A 5 -1.67 -3.79 4.46
CA GLY A 5 -2.79 -4.73 4.47
C GLY A 5 -2.44 -6.14 4.96
N ASP A 6 -3.46 -6.99 5.04
CA ASP A 6 -3.39 -8.36 5.55
C ASP A 6 -2.75 -8.46 6.94
N LEU A 7 -3.22 -7.58 7.85
CA LEU A 7 -2.71 -7.54 9.21
C LEU A 7 -3.03 -8.81 9.99
N THR A 8 -4.07 -9.51 9.58
CA THR A 8 -4.50 -10.78 10.20
C THR A 8 -5.03 -11.73 9.13
N GLU A 9 -4.87 -13.02 9.34
CA GLU A 9 -5.36 -14.08 8.44
C GLU A 9 -6.90 -14.15 8.41
N ASN A 10 -7.57 -13.80 9.49
CA ASN A 10 -8.99 -14.12 9.67
C ASN A 10 -9.89 -12.93 10.04
N GLY A 11 -9.37 -11.72 10.09
CA GLY A 11 -10.13 -10.48 10.33
C GLY A 11 -10.87 -10.42 11.69
N THR A 12 -10.49 -11.23 12.69
CA THR A 12 -11.20 -11.24 13.97
C THR A 12 -10.76 -10.09 14.89
N LEU A 13 -11.68 -9.61 15.73
CA LEU A 13 -11.37 -8.61 16.76
C LEU A 13 -10.20 -9.00 17.64
N VAL A 14 -10.12 -10.27 18.03
CA VAL A 14 -9.05 -10.78 18.89
C VAL A 14 -7.70 -10.66 18.17
N SER A 15 -7.63 -11.02 16.90
CA SER A 15 -6.40 -10.91 16.09
C SER A 15 -5.97 -9.46 15.97
N TYR A 16 -6.88 -8.54 15.68
CA TYR A 16 -6.56 -7.09 15.59
C TYR A 16 -6.10 -6.50 16.92
N GLU A 17 -6.69 -6.91 18.05
CA GLU A 17 -6.22 -6.48 19.37
C GLU A 17 -4.79 -6.96 19.68
N ILE A 18 -4.40 -8.13 19.17
CA ILE A 18 -3.03 -8.63 19.28
C ILE A 18 -2.09 -7.74 18.45
N ILE A 19 -2.42 -7.51 17.18
CA ILE A 19 -1.63 -6.63 16.29
C ILE A 19 -1.49 -5.23 16.89
N LYS A 20 -2.58 -4.67 17.40
CA LYS A 20 -2.56 -3.36 18.04
C LYS A 20 -1.59 -3.28 19.23
N LYS A 21 -1.51 -4.34 20.04
CA LYS A 21 -0.54 -4.44 21.14
C LYS A 21 0.89 -4.54 20.65
N ILE A 22 1.13 -5.21 19.53
CA ILE A 22 2.46 -5.31 18.90
C ILE A 22 2.90 -3.94 18.36
N ILE A 23 1.99 -3.19 17.75
CA ILE A 23 2.29 -1.87 17.16
C ILE A 23 2.39 -0.77 18.23
N ALA A 24 1.65 -0.88 19.32
CA ALA A 24 1.54 0.17 20.35
C ALA A 24 2.89 0.69 20.90
N PRO A 25 3.94 -0.13 21.09
CA PRO A 25 5.25 0.35 21.54
C PRO A 25 6.04 1.12 20.47
N ILE A 26 5.61 1.09 19.21
CA ILE A 26 6.30 1.76 18.11
C ILE A 26 5.92 3.24 18.13
N ASP A 27 6.82 4.08 18.62
CA ASP A 27 6.61 5.53 18.75
C ASP A 27 6.90 6.24 17.41
N VAL A 28 6.09 5.94 16.39
CA VAL A 28 6.17 6.60 15.07
C VAL A 28 4.78 6.89 14.54
N ASN A 29 4.67 7.94 13.72
CA ASN A 29 3.45 8.14 12.93
C ASN A 29 3.26 6.97 11.97
N PHE A 30 2.06 6.39 11.96
CA PHE A 30 1.76 5.30 11.05
C PHE A 30 0.38 5.43 10.39
N SER A 31 0.25 4.76 9.27
CA SER A 31 -1.01 4.51 8.58
C SER A 31 -1.16 3.03 8.28
N VAL A 32 -2.38 2.57 8.30
CA VAL A 32 -2.75 1.21 7.89
C VAL A 32 -3.79 1.28 6.79
N LEU A 33 -3.69 0.37 5.85
CA LEU A 33 -4.72 0.11 4.85
C LEU A 33 -5.11 -1.38 4.91
N PRO A 34 -6.34 -1.74 4.54
CA PRO A 34 -6.76 -3.14 4.58
C PRO A 34 -6.22 -3.93 3.39
N GLY A 35 -6.02 -5.23 3.61
CA GLY A 35 -5.87 -6.23 2.56
C GLY A 35 -7.10 -7.12 2.46
N ASN A 36 -7.07 -8.11 1.57
CA ASN A 36 -8.21 -8.98 1.31
C ASN A 36 -8.55 -9.96 2.46
N HIS A 37 -7.62 -10.21 3.39
CA HIS A 37 -7.86 -10.98 4.63
C HIS A 37 -8.43 -10.12 5.76
N ASP A 38 -8.44 -8.80 5.62
CA ASP A 38 -8.93 -7.90 6.66
C ASP A 38 -10.44 -7.70 6.60
N ASP A 39 -11.07 -7.54 7.76
CA ASP A 39 -12.52 -7.40 7.89
C ASP A 39 -12.98 -5.95 7.75
N ASP A 40 -13.91 -5.69 6.85
CA ASP A 40 -14.41 -4.36 6.52
C ASP A 40 -15.08 -3.62 7.70
N LEU A 41 -15.59 -4.34 8.68
CA LEU A 41 -16.30 -3.76 9.84
C LEU A 41 -15.35 -3.48 10.99
N HIS A 42 -14.51 -4.44 11.35
CA HIS A 42 -13.64 -4.34 12.53
C HIS A 42 -12.41 -3.50 12.29
N PHE A 43 -11.79 -3.62 11.11
CA PHE A 43 -10.54 -2.95 10.77
C PHE A 43 -10.61 -1.42 10.94
N PRO A 44 -11.60 -0.70 10.35
CA PRO A 44 -11.71 0.75 10.51
C PRO A 44 -11.98 1.17 11.96
N ILE A 45 -12.72 0.36 12.73
CA ILE A 45 -13.02 0.63 14.14
C ILE A 45 -11.76 0.53 14.99
N ILE A 46 -10.99 -0.54 14.82
CA ILE A 46 -9.78 -0.82 15.61
C ILE A 46 -8.67 0.19 15.33
N PHE A 47 -8.40 0.48 14.07
CA PHE A 47 -7.33 1.39 13.66
C PHE A 47 -7.74 2.85 13.56
N ASN A 48 -9.05 3.14 13.48
CA ASN A 48 -9.67 4.47 13.56
C ASN A 48 -8.83 5.58 12.89
N LYS A 49 -8.18 6.44 13.68
CA LYS A 49 -7.39 7.59 13.20
C LYS A 49 -6.18 7.24 12.34
N ASN A 50 -5.75 6.01 12.33
CA ASN A 50 -4.63 5.52 11.51
C ASN A 50 -5.11 4.77 10.25
N TYR A 51 -6.41 4.50 10.14
CA TYR A 51 -7.02 3.87 8.97
C TYR A 51 -7.02 4.83 7.78
N LEU A 52 -6.43 4.42 6.67
CA LEU A 52 -6.29 5.21 5.43
C LEU A 52 -5.79 6.65 5.67
N LYS A 53 -5.00 6.84 6.70
CA LYS A 53 -4.45 8.13 7.05
C LYS A 53 -3.33 8.52 6.08
N SER A 54 -3.47 9.65 5.39
CA SER A 54 -2.33 10.22 4.67
C SER A 54 -1.24 10.68 5.65
N LEU A 55 0.03 10.46 5.27
CA LEU A 55 1.18 10.87 6.07
C LEU A 55 1.98 11.94 5.31
N SER A 56 2.17 13.10 5.95
CA SER A 56 3.04 14.16 5.45
C SER A 56 4.42 14.05 6.08
N ILE A 57 5.46 14.07 5.25
CA ILE A 57 6.86 14.07 5.65
C ILE A 57 7.55 15.14 4.80
N ASP A 58 7.89 16.28 5.38
CA ASP A 58 8.47 17.43 4.69
C ASP A 58 7.67 17.82 3.41
N ASN A 59 8.27 17.73 2.24
CA ASN A 59 7.64 17.98 0.94
C ASN A 59 7.01 16.74 0.30
N TRP A 60 6.88 15.63 1.05
CA TRP A 60 6.24 14.40 0.61
C TRP A 60 4.86 14.21 1.23
N GLU A 61 3.98 13.57 0.49
CA GLU A 61 2.71 13.08 0.97
C GLU A 61 2.53 11.62 0.57
N ILE A 62 2.23 10.75 1.54
CA ILE A 62 1.91 9.35 1.29
C ILE A 62 0.40 9.21 1.40
N ILE A 63 -0.23 8.79 0.31
CA ILE A 63 -1.69 8.60 0.24
C ILE A 63 -1.96 7.10 0.21
N THR A 64 -2.74 6.63 1.17
CA THR A 64 -3.17 5.24 1.25
C THR A 64 -4.56 5.07 0.64
N LEU A 65 -4.75 4.00 -0.14
CA LEU A 65 -5.97 3.68 -0.87
C LEU A 65 -6.52 2.33 -0.41
N ASN A 66 -7.83 2.23 -0.28
CA ASN A 66 -8.48 0.95 -0.03
C ASN A 66 -8.81 0.27 -1.37
N SER A 67 -8.06 -0.76 -1.71
CA SER A 67 -8.29 -1.55 -2.93
C SER A 67 -9.03 -2.87 -2.66
N THR A 68 -9.52 -3.10 -1.44
CA THR A 68 -10.25 -4.34 -1.12
C THR A 68 -11.64 -4.35 -1.73
N GLN A 69 -12.13 -5.55 -2.02
CA GLN A 69 -13.49 -5.82 -2.46
C GLN A 69 -14.14 -6.81 -1.50
N LYS A 70 -15.39 -6.55 -1.13
CA LYS A 70 -16.12 -7.46 -0.25
C LYS A 70 -16.27 -8.86 -0.87
N ASN A 71 -15.82 -9.88 -0.14
CA ASN A 71 -15.87 -11.29 -0.55
C ASN A 71 -15.08 -11.62 -1.84
N LYS A 72 -14.05 -10.84 -2.15
CA LYS A 72 -13.13 -11.12 -3.25
C LYS A 72 -11.69 -11.00 -2.78
N VAL A 73 -10.78 -11.71 -3.44
CA VAL A 73 -9.34 -11.64 -3.20
C VAL A 73 -8.69 -10.53 -4.05
N GLY A 74 -9.14 -10.35 -5.28
CA GLY A 74 -8.63 -9.31 -6.18
C GLY A 74 -9.06 -7.90 -5.77
N GLY A 75 -8.27 -6.91 -6.17
CA GLY A 75 -8.49 -5.51 -5.81
C GLY A 75 -9.34 -4.72 -6.81
N PHE A 76 -9.95 -3.63 -6.34
CA PHE A 76 -10.69 -2.69 -7.18
C PHE A 76 -10.73 -1.30 -6.53
N LEU A 77 -10.60 -0.25 -7.33
CA LEU A 77 -10.80 1.14 -6.90
C LEU A 77 -12.03 1.70 -7.58
N SER A 78 -13.04 2.08 -6.80
CA SER A 78 -14.28 2.65 -7.37
C SER A 78 -14.04 3.99 -8.08
N ASP A 79 -14.94 4.35 -9.00
CA ASP A 79 -14.90 5.65 -9.68
C ASP A 79 -14.88 6.82 -8.68
N GLU A 80 -15.62 6.69 -7.58
CA GLU A 80 -15.62 7.68 -6.50
C GLU A 80 -14.24 7.79 -5.83
N GLN A 81 -13.61 6.66 -5.53
CA GLN A 81 -12.25 6.66 -4.95
C GLN A 81 -11.22 7.27 -5.91
N LEU A 82 -11.31 6.96 -7.20
CA LEU A 82 -10.42 7.52 -8.23
C LEU A 82 -10.64 9.02 -8.41
N GLN A 83 -11.89 9.50 -8.35
CA GLN A 83 -12.20 10.92 -8.37
C GLN A 83 -11.63 11.63 -7.14
N LEU A 84 -11.88 11.13 -5.94
CA LEU A 84 -11.35 11.69 -4.68
C LEU A 84 -9.81 11.68 -4.65
N LEU A 85 -9.18 10.66 -5.21
CA LEU A 85 -7.73 10.60 -5.37
C LEU A 85 -7.24 11.75 -6.26
N SER A 86 -7.88 11.96 -7.42
CA SER A 86 -7.54 13.04 -8.35
C SER A 86 -7.65 14.42 -7.68
N GLU A 87 -8.78 14.67 -6.99
CA GLU A 87 -9.01 15.92 -6.25
C GLU A 87 -7.95 16.14 -5.14
N LYS A 88 -7.64 15.08 -4.40
CA LYS A 88 -6.59 15.11 -3.36
C LYS A 88 -5.23 15.48 -3.95
N ILE A 89 -4.81 14.84 -5.05
CA ILE A 89 -3.54 15.11 -5.70
C ILE A 89 -3.48 16.56 -6.21
N LEU A 90 -4.54 17.05 -6.82
CA LEU A 90 -4.65 18.45 -7.27
C LEU A 90 -4.44 19.45 -6.12
N SER A 91 -4.94 19.14 -4.93
CA SER A 91 -4.75 19.99 -3.74
C SER A 91 -3.31 19.97 -3.20
N LEU A 92 -2.50 19.00 -3.62
CA LEU A 92 -1.12 18.76 -3.18
C LEU A 92 -0.08 19.10 -4.26
N ASN A 93 -0.33 20.12 -5.07
CA ASN A 93 0.48 20.47 -6.23
C ASN A 93 1.95 20.80 -5.92
N ASN A 94 2.27 21.14 -4.67
CA ASN A 94 3.62 21.44 -4.19
C ASN A 94 4.28 20.27 -3.41
N LYS A 95 3.65 19.10 -3.40
CA LYS A 95 4.15 17.91 -2.72
C LYS A 95 4.55 16.84 -3.72
N PHE A 96 5.58 16.07 -3.40
CA PHE A 96 5.83 14.77 -4.03
C PHE A 96 4.93 13.72 -3.40
N ILE A 97 4.40 12.81 -4.19
CA ILE A 97 3.37 11.88 -3.76
C ILE A 97 3.85 10.44 -3.91
N ILE A 98 3.60 9.65 -2.88
CA ILE A 98 3.65 8.19 -2.92
C ILE A 98 2.22 7.69 -2.74
N LEU A 99 1.77 6.82 -3.64
CA LEU A 99 0.51 6.09 -3.47
C LEU A 99 0.78 4.73 -2.85
N CYS A 100 -0.05 4.32 -1.90
CA CYS A 100 0.04 3.02 -1.28
C CYS A 100 -1.32 2.31 -1.32
N LEU A 101 -1.35 1.09 -1.86
CA LEU A 101 -2.53 0.23 -1.91
C LEU A 101 -2.11 -1.21 -1.56
N HIS A 102 -3.09 -2.11 -1.35
CA HIS A 102 -2.75 -3.50 -1.03
C HIS A 102 -2.43 -4.32 -2.28
N HIS A 103 -3.30 -4.28 -3.29
CA HIS A 103 -3.19 -5.13 -4.48
C HIS A 103 -2.23 -4.56 -5.53
N PRO A 104 -1.42 -5.42 -6.19
CA PRO A 104 -0.52 -5.01 -7.27
C PRO A 104 -1.25 -4.28 -8.40
N PRO A 105 -0.80 -3.09 -8.84
CA PRO A 105 -1.39 -2.40 -9.99
C PRO A 105 -0.69 -2.76 -11.31
N VAL A 106 0.25 -3.69 -11.30
CA VAL A 106 0.97 -4.19 -12.47
C VAL A 106 1.17 -5.70 -12.34
N SER A 107 1.43 -6.37 -13.47
CA SER A 107 1.78 -7.80 -13.46
C SER A 107 2.99 -8.04 -12.55
N MET A 108 2.88 -9.08 -11.73
CA MET A 108 3.97 -9.59 -10.90
C MET A 108 4.78 -10.68 -11.60
N GLU A 109 4.51 -10.92 -12.90
CA GLU A 109 5.12 -12.01 -13.68
C GLU A 109 4.84 -13.39 -13.07
N SER A 110 3.69 -13.53 -12.45
CA SER A 110 3.18 -14.74 -11.80
C SER A 110 1.70 -14.85 -12.12
N GLU A 111 1.30 -15.90 -12.83
CA GLU A 111 -0.10 -16.12 -13.23
C GLU A 111 -1.05 -16.06 -12.04
N TRP A 112 -0.67 -16.68 -10.93
CA TRP A 112 -1.45 -16.67 -9.69
C TRP A 112 -1.59 -15.25 -9.09
N ASN A 113 -0.50 -14.50 -8.97
CA ASN A 113 -0.55 -13.13 -8.43
C ASN A 113 -1.33 -12.19 -9.35
N ASP A 114 -1.19 -12.37 -10.67
CA ASP A 114 -1.81 -11.48 -11.65
C ASP A 114 -3.34 -11.64 -11.69
N GLU A 115 -3.87 -12.84 -11.44
CA GLU A 115 -5.31 -13.07 -11.27
C GLU A 115 -5.89 -12.40 -10.03
N LEU A 116 -5.07 -12.13 -9.02
CA LEU A 116 -5.47 -11.56 -7.73
C LEU A 116 -5.07 -10.09 -7.57
N SER A 117 -4.61 -9.46 -8.64
CA SER A 117 -4.15 -8.06 -8.68
C SER A 117 -5.32 -7.05 -8.74
N LEU A 118 -5.01 -5.78 -8.95
CA LEU A 118 -5.99 -4.71 -9.14
C LEU A 118 -6.74 -4.90 -10.46
N GLU A 119 -8.04 -5.20 -10.41
CA GLU A 119 -8.87 -5.52 -11.60
C GLU A 119 -8.96 -4.34 -12.58
N ASN A 120 -9.10 -3.10 -12.08
CA ASN A 120 -9.25 -1.92 -12.92
C ASN A 120 -7.99 -1.06 -13.01
N THR A 121 -6.87 -1.70 -13.22
CA THR A 121 -5.54 -1.08 -13.37
C THR A 121 -5.52 0.03 -14.43
N ALA A 122 -6.26 -0.12 -15.54
CA ALA A 122 -6.33 0.88 -16.59
C ALA A 122 -6.94 2.20 -16.08
N ASP A 123 -8.03 2.15 -15.32
CA ASP A 123 -8.70 3.32 -14.77
C ASP A 123 -7.82 4.01 -13.72
N PHE A 124 -7.16 3.22 -12.88
CA PHE A 124 -6.20 3.73 -11.91
C PHE A 124 -5.06 4.50 -12.60
N PHE A 125 -4.42 3.91 -13.61
CA PHE A 125 -3.35 4.59 -14.33
C PHE A 125 -3.83 5.74 -15.22
N ASN A 126 -5.08 5.74 -15.67
CA ASN A 126 -5.68 6.91 -16.34
C ASN A 126 -5.70 8.13 -15.41
N VAL A 127 -5.87 7.95 -14.10
CA VAL A 127 -5.75 9.02 -13.11
C VAL A 127 -4.28 9.34 -12.84
N VAL A 128 -3.47 8.34 -12.50
CA VAL A 128 -2.06 8.50 -12.09
C VAL A 128 -1.22 9.20 -13.17
N ASP A 129 -1.39 8.85 -14.43
CA ASP A 129 -0.60 9.39 -15.55
C ASP A 129 -0.82 10.90 -15.80
N GLN A 130 -1.85 11.50 -15.20
CA GLN A 130 -2.08 12.94 -15.29
C GLN A 130 -1.17 13.76 -14.38
N PHE A 131 -0.52 13.13 -13.38
CA PHE A 131 0.18 13.82 -12.30
C PHE A 131 1.67 13.50 -12.25
N LYS A 132 2.52 14.46 -12.58
CA LYS A 132 4.00 14.31 -12.57
C LYS A 132 4.62 14.32 -11.17
N ASN A 133 3.87 14.77 -10.18
CA ASN A 133 4.31 14.82 -8.79
C ASN A 133 4.11 13.48 -8.05
N ILE A 134 3.45 12.49 -8.64
CA ILE A 134 3.47 11.12 -8.15
C ILE A 134 4.83 10.52 -8.51
N LYS A 135 5.59 10.10 -7.50
CA LYS A 135 6.96 9.58 -7.64
C LYS A 135 7.07 8.08 -7.48
N ALA A 136 6.17 7.50 -6.71
CA ALA A 136 6.14 6.06 -6.53
C ALA A 136 4.73 5.54 -6.21
N ILE A 137 4.55 4.24 -6.49
CA ILE A 137 3.43 3.42 -6.01
C ILE A 137 4.03 2.24 -5.27
N ILE A 138 3.50 1.93 -4.07
CA ILE A 138 3.93 0.80 -3.24
C ILE A 138 2.74 -0.07 -2.88
N TRP A 139 2.96 -1.39 -2.79
CA TRP A 139 1.89 -2.35 -2.47
C TRP A 139 2.41 -3.57 -1.69
N GLY A 140 1.47 -4.29 -1.07
CA GLY A 140 1.68 -5.55 -0.36
C GLY A 140 1.25 -6.76 -1.18
N HIS A 141 0.42 -7.63 -0.60
CA HIS A 141 -0.29 -8.76 -1.19
C HIS A 141 0.59 -9.87 -1.80
N ALA A 142 1.53 -9.50 -2.66
CA ALA A 142 2.33 -10.45 -3.44
C ALA A 142 3.39 -11.21 -2.62
N HIS A 143 3.66 -10.79 -1.37
CA HIS A 143 4.72 -11.34 -0.51
C HIS A 143 6.07 -11.46 -1.23
N GLU A 144 6.37 -10.51 -2.09
CA GLU A 144 7.54 -10.55 -2.95
C GLU A 144 8.14 -9.15 -3.09
N CYS A 145 9.47 -9.06 -3.00
CA CYS A 145 10.17 -7.80 -3.18
C CYS A 145 10.59 -7.65 -4.65
N LYS A 146 9.92 -6.75 -5.37
CA LYS A 146 10.25 -6.40 -6.76
C LYS A 146 10.20 -4.88 -6.96
N GLU A 147 11.03 -4.39 -7.87
CA GLU A 147 11.00 -3.01 -8.36
C GLU A 147 10.67 -3.02 -9.85
N PHE A 148 9.73 -2.16 -10.24
CA PHE A 148 9.37 -1.94 -11.64
C PHE A 148 9.49 -0.45 -11.98
N ASN A 149 9.61 -0.14 -13.26
CA ASN A 149 9.55 1.22 -13.77
C ASN A 149 8.48 1.34 -14.86
N ARG A 150 7.55 2.27 -14.67
CA ARG A 150 6.52 2.57 -15.64
C ARG A 150 6.61 4.04 -16.06
N LYS A 151 7.15 4.31 -17.25
CA LYS A 151 7.29 5.68 -17.78
C LYS A 151 8.01 6.64 -16.83
N GLY A 152 8.98 6.16 -16.08
CA GLY A 152 9.72 6.94 -15.06
C GLY A 152 9.08 6.93 -13.66
N LEU A 153 7.89 6.40 -13.49
CA LEU A 153 7.26 6.19 -12.19
C LEU A 153 7.83 4.92 -11.55
N LYS A 154 8.34 5.02 -10.34
CA LYS A 154 8.85 3.87 -9.58
C LYS A 154 7.71 3.09 -8.92
N LEU A 155 7.79 1.78 -8.99
CA LEU A 155 6.77 0.86 -8.50
C LEU A 155 7.45 -0.21 -7.65
N PHE A 156 6.97 -0.41 -6.41
CA PHE A 156 7.61 -1.31 -5.45
C PHE A 156 6.60 -2.25 -4.81
N SER A 157 6.83 -3.56 -4.93
CA SER A 157 6.18 -4.52 -4.05
C SER A 157 6.96 -4.66 -2.75
N CYS A 158 6.22 -4.95 -1.67
CA CYS A 158 6.80 -5.13 -0.35
C CYS A 158 6.85 -6.62 0.00
N PRO A 159 7.96 -7.12 0.57
CA PRO A 159 7.98 -8.46 1.13
C PRO A 159 7.03 -8.53 2.33
N SER A 160 6.60 -9.73 2.68
CA SER A 160 5.80 -9.94 3.87
C SER A 160 6.66 -9.89 5.14
N SER A 161 6.11 -9.31 6.18
CA SER A 161 6.70 -9.36 7.54
C SER A 161 6.30 -10.60 8.33
N ALA A 162 5.60 -11.55 7.70
CA ALA A 162 5.18 -12.81 8.30
C ALA A 162 5.77 -14.03 7.56
N TRP A 163 5.56 -14.14 6.24
CA TRP A 163 6.08 -15.25 5.42
C TRP A 163 6.03 -14.87 3.93
N GLN A 164 6.87 -15.51 3.10
CA GLN A 164 6.89 -15.29 1.65
C GLN A 164 6.18 -16.44 0.93
N PHE A 165 5.66 -16.20 -0.30
CA PHE A 165 5.09 -17.26 -1.15
C PHE A 165 6.14 -18.13 -1.86
N ASN A 166 7.38 -17.66 -1.93
CA ASN A 166 8.51 -18.39 -2.48
C ASN A 166 9.26 -19.16 -1.37
N ASP A 167 10.28 -19.93 -1.73
CA ASP A 167 11.11 -20.73 -0.79
C ASP A 167 12.02 -19.87 0.10
N CYS A 168 11.67 -18.60 0.36
CA CYS A 168 12.42 -17.70 1.22
C CYS A 168 11.86 -17.75 2.63
N ASP A 169 12.64 -18.26 3.58
CA ASP A 169 12.26 -18.34 5.01
C ASP A 169 12.42 -17.00 5.76
N MET A 170 12.96 -15.96 5.10
CA MET A 170 13.15 -14.65 5.71
C MET A 170 11.87 -13.82 5.65
N ILE A 171 11.61 -13.06 6.68
CA ILE A 171 10.61 -12.00 6.68
C ILE A 171 11.28 -10.66 6.43
N GLY A 172 10.55 -9.66 5.93
CA GLY A 172 11.20 -8.40 5.59
C GLY A 172 10.25 -7.20 5.50
N TYR A 173 10.86 -6.06 5.25
CA TYR A 173 10.15 -4.81 4.97
C TYR A 173 10.98 -3.91 4.05
N ASN A 174 10.32 -2.98 3.40
CA ASN A 174 10.99 -1.96 2.59
C ASN A 174 11.25 -0.70 3.42
N HIS A 175 12.46 -0.19 3.33
CA HIS A 175 12.87 1.11 3.86
C HIS A 175 13.05 2.09 2.69
N TYR A 176 12.30 3.19 2.71
CA TYR A 176 12.33 4.19 1.65
C TYR A 176 13.08 5.45 2.11
N HIS A 177 14.05 5.88 1.32
CA HIS A 177 14.77 7.14 1.48
C HIS A 177 14.15 8.17 0.52
N LEU A 178 13.68 9.28 1.05
CA LEU A 178 13.01 10.35 0.32
C LEU A 178 13.88 11.60 0.31
N SER A 179 14.25 12.09 -0.88
CA SER A 179 15.03 13.33 -1.00
C SER A 179 14.13 14.55 -1.06
N VAL A 180 14.69 15.71 -0.79
CA VAL A 180 13.99 17.00 -0.92
C VAL A 180 13.74 17.39 -2.38
N GLU A 181 14.47 16.77 -3.33
CA GLU A 181 14.31 16.97 -4.78
C GLU A 181 13.26 16.04 -5.41
N GLY A 182 12.66 15.13 -4.62
CA GLY A 182 11.64 14.21 -5.10
C GLY A 182 12.17 12.88 -5.63
N GLU A 183 13.42 12.53 -5.29
CA GLU A 183 13.95 11.21 -5.57
C GLU A 183 13.58 10.24 -4.45
N ILE A 184 13.29 8.99 -4.82
CA ILE A 184 13.00 7.90 -3.90
C ILE A 184 13.96 6.73 -4.16
N TYR A 185 14.53 6.19 -3.10
CA TYR A 185 15.32 4.97 -3.11
C TYR A 185 14.71 3.97 -2.12
N CYS A 186 14.68 2.70 -2.50
CA CYS A 186 14.16 1.60 -1.67
C CYS A 186 15.28 0.64 -1.31
N GLU A 187 15.36 0.30 -0.05
CA GLU A 187 16.20 -0.77 0.49
C GLU A 187 15.30 -1.80 1.16
N THR A 188 15.42 -3.06 0.76
CA THR A 188 14.71 -4.15 1.44
C THR A 188 15.57 -4.68 2.58
N VAL A 189 15.00 -4.67 3.78
CA VAL A 189 15.61 -5.22 5.00
C VAL A 189 15.01 -6.59 5.27
N TRP A 190 15.86 -7.60 5.32
CA TRP A 190 15.50 -8.98 5.64
C TRP A 190 15.91 -9.34 7.07
N LEU A 191 15.05 -10.11 7.78
CA LEU A 191 15.19 -10.51 9.17
C LEU A 191 15.21 -12.02 9.33
#